data_1bc0cde63c01346d9c425470e13f5d97
#
_entry.id   1bc0cde63c01346d9c425470e13f5d97
#
_cell.length_a   1.000
_cell.length_b   1.000
_cell.length_c   1.000
_cell.angle_alpha   90.00
_cell.angle_beta   90.00
_cell.angle_gamma   90.00
#
_symmetry.space_group_name_H-M   'P 1'
#
loop_
_entity.id
_entity.type
_entity.pdbx_description
1 polymer ?
#
loop_
_entity_poly.entity_id
_entity_poly.type
_entity_poly.pdbx_seq_one_letter_code
_entity_poly.pdbx_strand_id
1 'polypeptide(L)'
;MATSHEIKHLVEKLNAATVRIKQRLTERYLAQIPTQPKTKRGSDPKSIWWGYFPVVLVAILGLTITIMLFVQSMRWEKNQVEIAFREASQDRILVIQREIKHSLRIVLDIASFFEASEIVGRREFRKFVGPALKNQAGIKTLEWVPVVTDEMRQTFIEEARQSFPPFEILEMDDSGMLNKSPRRLFYYPILYIQPYQYNKQLLGLNMGIDPTASNLFSEAEITREIQVSPGIYLNDDGERKTGIMVAAPVFFNADNTNEESPQANATIRGFAIGVFYIGEIIERALESLLPGGIDIHFYQSDEDEEGRLLYSHHTRLRDSSTVTDSDINQEISYAQEINVGTQQWKIVCNSASDKFTADTWSSWVIFFGSLAFTLLFTIYIATLVGRARQVRLEVEERTAQLWEVVQALNQEVIERKSAEQELQRLNETLEHHIANRTAEAERRAQYLEQFAYVTSHDLKAPLRAVSNLAQWIEEDLHDKLDDAAKEQLALLRDRVKRMHDLIEGLLEYSRVGRSSDPESLVDTQELVEEIIDSLSTSDRFSIKIKGKMPTLNTDRLQLVQVLSNLISNSLMHHGGKKGKIRIKCDELGKL
;
A
#
# COMPACT_ATOMS: atom_id res chain seq x y z
N MET A 1 12.68 27.95 22.34
CA MET A 1 13.25 28.23 23.70
C MET A 1 12.28 28.91 24.68
N ALA A 2 11.09 29.32 24.25
CA ALA A 2 10.07 29.94 25.12
C ALA A 2 9.24 28.94 25.97
N THR A 3 9.13 27.69 25.52
CA THR A 3 8.27 26.66 26.16
C THR A 3 8.80 26.06 27.46
N SER A 4 10.11 26.15 27.74
CA SER A 4 10.68 25.59 28.98
C SER A 4 10.44 26.45 30.20
N HIS A 5 10.30 27.77 30.02
CA HIS A 5 10.08 28.72 31.12
C HIS A 5 8.63 28.72 31.58
N GLU A 6 7.68 28.57 30.68
CA GLU A 6 6.24 28.48 30.99
C GLU A 6 5.88 27.19 31.74
N ILE A 7 6.49 26.07 31.37
CA ILE A 7 6.31 24.78 32.02
C ILE A 7 6.85 24.84 33.46
N LYS A 8 8.02 25.46 33.67
CA LYS A 8 8.57 25.64 35.01
C LYS A 8 7.68 26.50 35.92
N HIS A 9 7.12 27.57 35.36
CA HIS A 9 6.19 28.47 36.11
C HIS A 9 4.84 27.78 36.40
N LEU A 10 4.39 26.90 35.51
CA LEU A 10 3.15 26.11 35.73
C LEU A 10 3.37 25.06 36.83
N VAL A 11 4.52 24.39 36.83
CA VAL A 11 4.89 23.41 37.87
C VAL A 11 5.05 24.07 39.25
N GLU A 12 5.64 25.26 39.32
CA GLU A 12 5.73 26.02 40.59
C GLU A 12 4.35 26.45 41.09
N LYS A 13 3.45 26.92 40.23
CA LYS A 13 2.07 27.24 40.60
C LYS A 13 1.28 26.02 41.06
N LEU A 14 1.45 24.87 40.42
CA LEU A 14 0.83 23.61 40.82
C LEU A 14 1.36 23.14 42.19
N ASN A 15 2.67 23.19 42.42
CA ASN A 15 3.27 22.84 43.70
C ASN A 15 2.79 23.78 44.83
N ALA A 16 2.74 25.09 44.56
CA ALA A 16 2.23 26.07 45.54
C ALA A 16 0.74 25.88 45.83
N ALA A 17 -0.08 25.51 44.83
CA ALA A 17 -1.49 25.18 45.00
C ALA A 17 -1.68 23.88 45.82
N THR A 18 -0.84 22.86 45.54
CA THR A 18 -0.86 21.59 46.27
C THR A 18 -0.51 21.76 47.76
N VAL A 19 0.51 22.59 48.04
CA VAL A 19 0.90 22.92 49.44
C VAL A 19 -0.23 23.67 50.15
N ARG A 20 -0.88 24.62 49.50
CA ARG A 20 -2.03 25.36 50.08
C ARG A 20 -3.25 24.47 50.33
N ILE A 21 -3.51 23.53 49.40
CA ILE A 21 -4.59 22.55 49.57
C ILE A 21 -4.26 21.61 50.73
N LYS A 22 -3.00 21.15 50.82
CA LYS A 22 -2.51 20.27 51.90
C LYS A 22 -2.65 20.98 53.26
N GLN A 23 -2.26 22.24 53.34
CA GLN A 23 -2.34 23.05 54.55
C GLN A 23 -3.79 23.30 54.97
N ARG A 24 -4.70 23.66 54.04
CA ARG A 24 -6.13 23.82 54.31
C ARG A 24 -6.84 22.52 54.70
N LEU A 25 -6.41 21.39 54.12
CA LEU A 25 -6.93 20.07 54.52
C LEU A 25 -6.47 19.69 55.92
N THR A 26 -5.20 19.98 56.26
CA THR A 26 -4.65 19.70 57.60
C THR A 26 -5.33 20.58 58.67
N GLU A 27 -5.52 21.87 58.39
CA GLU A 27 -6.23 22.80 59.31
C GLU A 27 -7.72 22.43 59.46
N ARG A 28 -8.41 22.01 58.40
CA ARG A 28 -9.78 21.49 58.47
C ARG A 28 -9.89 20.18 59.26
N TYR A 29 -8.88 19.30 59.12
CA TYR A 29 -8.85 18.04 59.87
C TYR A 29 -8.56 18.26 61.37
N LEU A 30 -7.66 19.18 61.70
CA LEU A 30 -7.33 19.53 63.07
C LEU A 30 -8.48 20.31 63.78
N ALA A 31 -9.27 21.09 63.06
CA ALA A 31 -10.42 21.81 63.58
C ALA A 31 -11.65 20.89 63.83
N GLN A 32 -11.63 19.67 63.32
CA GLN A 32 -12.72 18.69 63.50
C GLN A 32 -12.49 17.68 64.65
N ILE A 33 -11.39 17.80 65.41
CA ILE A 33 -11.16 16.95 66.56
C ILE A 33 -12.02 17.49 67.72
N PRO A 34 -13.07 16.80 68.11
CA PRO A 34 -13.90 17.25 69.26
C PRO A 34 -13.10 17.08 70.53
N THR A 35 -12.97 18.16 71.28
CA THR A 35 -12.26 18.25 72.58
C THR A 35 -12.94 17.54 73.72
N GLN A 36 -14.02 16.80 73.51
CA GLN A 36 -14.65 15.93 74.53
C GLN A 36 -15.39 14.77 73.87
N PRO A 37 -15.26 13.53 74.37
CA PRO A 37 -16.04 12.42 73.89
C PRO A 37 -17.50 12.55 74.38
N LYS A 38 -18.37 13.12 73.55
CA LYS A 38 -19.80 12.92 73.70
C LYS A 38 -20.18 11.54 73.19
N THR A 39 -20.34 10.60 74.09
CA THR A 39 -21.01 9.33 73.84
C THR A 39 -22.42 9.60 73.32
N LYS A 40 -22.64 9.68 72.06
CA LYS A 40 -23.93 9.51 71.40
C LYS A 40 -24.05 8.11 70.85
N ARG A 41 -24.60 7.20 71.63
CA ARG A 41 -25.28 6.01 71.17
C ARG A 41 -26.44 6.47 70.27
N GLY A 42 -26.29 6.24 68.97
CA GLY A 42 -27.34 6.48 68.02
C GLY A 42 -26.70 6.52 66.63
N SER A 43 -26.56 5.41 65.96
CA SER A 43 -26.14 5.35 64.57
C SER A 43 -27.23 5.97 63.68
N ASP A 44 -27.08 7.26 63.40
CA ASP A 44 -27.91 7.96 62.42
C ASP A 44 -27.75 7.27 61.06
N PRO A 45 -28.80 6.70 60.45
CA PRO A 45 -28.68 5.96 59.17
C PRO A 45 -28.07 6.84 58.06
N LYS A 46 -28.17 8.15 58.16
CA LYS A 46 -27.54 9.10 57.24
C LYS A 46 -26.00 9.07 57.28
N SER A 47 -25.40 8.78 58.45
CA SER A 47 -23.94 8.72 58.58
C SER A 47 -23.33 7.46 57.94
N ILE A 48 -24.13 6.42 57.73
CA ILE A 48 -23.72 5.18 57.10
C ILE A 48 -23.54 5.40 55.59
N TRP A 49 -24.45 6.09 54.94
CA TRP A 49 -24.42 6.40 53.50
C TRP A 49 -23.26 7.32 53.13
N TRP A 50 -22.94 8.32 53.93
CA TRP A 50 -21.81 9.22 53.68
C TRP A 50 -20.45 8.52 53.76
N GLY A 51 -20.35 7.44 54.50
CA GLY A 51 -19.13 6.64 54.61
C GLY A 51 -18.80 5.84 53.33
N TYR A 52 -19.81 5.51 52.54
CA TYR A 52 -19.62 4.75 51.27
C TYR A 52 -19.66 5.66 50.03
N PHE A 53 -19.89 6.96 50.20
CA PHE A 53 -19.88 7.90 49.08
C PHE A 53 -18.64 7.84 48.19
N PRO A 54 -17.39 7.73 48.73
CA PRO A 54 -16.19 7.59 47.92
C PRO A 54 -16.17 6.29 47.11
N VAL A 55 -16.71 5.19 47.67
CA VAL A 55 -16.78 3.88 46.99
C VAL A 55 -17.73 3.96 45.78
N VAL A 56 -18.90 4.57 46.00
CA VAL A 56 -19.89 4.78 44.94
C VAL A 56 -19.32 5.71 43.84
N LEU A 57 -18.64 6.77 44.27
CA LEU A 57 -18.03 7.73 43.35
C LEU A 57 -16.96 7.05 42.48
N VAL A 58 -16.09 6.23 43.08
CA VAL A 58 -15.06 5.47 42.37
C VAL A 58 -15.68 4.45 41.44
N ALA A 59 -16.75 3.75 41.87
CA ALA A 59 -17.45 2.79 41.03
C ALA A 59 -18.07 3.46 39.77
N ILE A 60 -18.73 4.62 39.98
CA ILE A 60 -19.33 5.38 38.87
C ILE A 60 -18.23 5.90 37.92
N LEU A 61 -17.15 6.47 38.48
CA LEU A 61 -16.04 6.98 37.66
C LEU A 61 -15.36 5.87 36.89
N GLY A 62 -15.10 4.73 37.52
CA GLY A 62 -14.50 3.57 36.89
C GLY A 62 -15.40 3.00 35.79
N LEU A 63 -16.71 2.91 36.05
CA LEU A 63 -17.66 2.45 35.01
C LEU A 63 -17.71 3.44 33.84
N THR A 64 -17.70 4.75 34.10
CA THR A 64 -17.69 5.77 33.06
C THR A 64 -16.43 5.67 32.17
N ILE A 65 -15.28 5.48 32.83
CA ILE A 65 -14.00 5.28 32.13
C ILE A 65 -14.02 3.99 31.31
N THR A 66 -14.55 2.90 31.88
CA THR A 66 -14.69 1.60 31.19
C THR A 66 -15.53 1.74 29.92
N ILE A 67 -16.68 2.39 30.03
CA ILE A 67 -17.56 2.64 28.87
C ILE A 67 -16.86 3.53 27.83
N MET A 68 -16.18 4.58 28.29
CA MET A 68 -15.44 5.48 27.40
C MET A 68 -14.33 4.75 26.66
N LEU A 69 -13.52 3.94 27.35
CA LEU A 69 -12.45 3.14 26.75
C LEU A 69 -13.00 2.12 25.75
N PHE A 70 -14.09 1.45 26.10
CA PHE A 70 -14.76 0.50 25.20
C PHE A 70 -15.24 1.17 23.91
N VAL A 71 -15.96 2.30 24.03
CA VAL A 71 -16.44 3.05 22.87
C VAL A 71 -15.27 3.58 22.03
N GLN A 72 -14.23 4.07 22.70
CA GLN A 72 -13.03 4.56 22.01
C GLN A 72 -12.30 3.43 21.27
N SER A 73 -12.16 2.26 21.92
CA SER A 73 -11.56 1.08 21.28
C SER A 73 -12.36 0.62 20.06
N MET A 74 -13.68 0.50 20.20
CA MET A 74 -14.54 0.15 19.07
C MET A 74 -14.44 1.13 17.90
N ARG A 75 -14.40 2.43 18.19
CA ARG A 75 -14.22 3.46 17.16
C ARG A 75 -12.84 3.35 16.51
N TRP A 76 -11.82 3.09 17.30
CA TRP A 76 -10.47 2.95 16.81
C TRP A 76 -10.35 1.72 15.88
N GLU A 77 -10.91 0.57 16.25
CA GLU A 77 -10.94 -0.64 15.44
C GLU A 77 -11.66 -0.41 14.11
N LYS A 78 -12.86 0.20 14.15
CA LYS A 78 -13.60 0.57 12.95
C LYS A 78 -12.78 1.49 12.03
N ASN A 79 -12.15 2.51 12.59
CA ASN A 79 -11.32 3.43 11.82
C ASN A 79 -10.09 2.73 11.21
N GLN A 80 -9.47 1.78 11.94
CA GLN A 80 -8.33 1.02 11.42
C GLN A 80 -8.74 0.15 10.21
N VAL A 81 -9.89 -0.48 10.30
CA VAL A 81 -10.44 -1.28 9.19
C VAL A 81 -10.76 -0.39 7.99
N GLU A 82 -11.37 0.79 8.22
CA GLU A 82 -11.67 1.74 7.15
C GLU A 82 -10.39 2.27 6.48
N ILE A 83 -9.37 2.60 7.25
CA ILE A 83 -8.06 3.03 6.73
C ILE A 83 -7.42 1.90 5.92
N ALA A 84 -7.37 0.68 6.46
CA ALA A 84 -6.79 -0.46 5.78
C ALA A 84 -7.55 -0.80 4.48
N PHE A 85 -8.88 -0.69 4.49
CA PHE A 85 -9.71 -0.86 3.29
C PHE A 85 -9.42 0.21 2.24
N ARG A 86 -9.34 1.48 2.68
CA ARG A 86 -9.03 2.61 1.79
C ARG A 86 -7.65 2.45 1.15
N GLU A 87 -6.63 2.14 1.94
CA GLU A 87 -5.27 1.91 1.43
C GLU A 87 -5.24 0.75 0.43
N ALA A 88 -5.86 -0.38 0.78
CA ALA A 88 -5.95 -1.54 -0.09
C ALA A 88 -6.73 -1.26 -1.38
N SER A 89 -7.74 -0.40 -1.33
CA SER A 89 -8.50 0.04 -2.50
C SER A 89 -7.68 1.00 -3.37
N GLN A 90 -7.00 1.97 -2.75
CA GLN A 90 -6.12 2.91 -3.46
C GLN A 90 -4.98 2.20 -4.18
N ASP A 91 -4.34 1.24 -3.56
CA ASP A 91 -3.27 0.45 -4.19
C ASP A 91 -3.78 -0.27 -5.46
N ARG A 92 -4.98 -0.85 -5.40
CA ARG A 92 -5.61 -1.49 -6.56
C ARG A 92 -5.93 -0.49 -7.66
N ILE A 93 -6.53 0.63 -7.29
CA ILE A 93 -6.86 1.70 -8.24
C ILE A 93 -5.59 2.22 -8.92
N LEU A 94 -4.50 2.41 -8.19
CA LEU A 94 -3.22 2.86 -8.73
C LEU A 94 -2.64 1.87 -9.75
N VAL A 95 -2.71 0.56 -9.45
CA VAL A 95 -2.23 -0.47 -10.37
C VAL A 95 -3.08 -0.51 -11.63
N ILE A 96 -4.41 -0.42 -11.49
CA ILE A 96 -5.33 -0.36 -12.62
C ILE A 96 -5.11 0.89 -13.47
N GLN A 97 -4.96 2.05 -12.85
CA GLN A 97 -4.65 3.31 -13.56
C GLN A 97 -3.35 3.21 -14.36
N ARG A 98 -2.33 2.56 -13.80
CA ARG A 98 -1.05 2.34 -14.48
C ARG A 98 -1.24 1.48 -15.73
N GLU A 99 -2.02 0.41 -15.61
CA GLU A 99 -2.27 -0.52 -16.72
C GLU A 99 -3.10 0.12 -17.83
N ILE A 100 -4.12 0.90 -17.46
CA ILE A 100 -4.91 1.69 -18.40
C ILE A 100 -4.02 2.72 -19.12
N LYS A 101 -3.20 3.47 -18.38
CA LYS A 101 -2.25 4.43 -18.97
C LYS A 101 -1.26 3.75 -19.91
N HIS A 102 -0.81 2.54 -19.58
CA HIS A 102 0.04 1.76 -20.44
C HIS A 102 -0.67 1.40 -21.76
N SER A 103 -1.93 0.99 -21.69
CA SER A 103 -2.75 0.71 -22.87
C SER A 103 -2.93 1.94 -23.77
N LEU A 104 -3.21 3.11 -23.18
CA LEU A 104 -3.31 4.37 -23.93
C LEU A 104 -1.97 4.74 -24.58
N ARG A 105 -0.86 4.50 -23.87
CA ARG A 105 0.49 4.79 -24.37
C ARG A 105 0.82 4.01 -25.63
N ILE A 106 0.35 2.75 -25.75
CA ILE A 106 0.54 1.96 -26.97
C ILE A 106 -0.01 2.66 -28.20
N VAL A 107 -1.18 3.28 -28.09
CA VAL A 107 -1.81 4.02 -29.21
C VAL A 107 -1.01 5.28 -29.54
N LEU A 108 -0.51 5.99 -28.54
CA LEU A 108 0.36 7.14 -28.73
C LEU A 108 1.69 6.75 -29.39
N ASP A 109 2.26 5.61 -29.01
CA ASP A 109 3.50 5.11 -29.60
C ASP A 109 3.28 4.74 -31.08
N ILE A 110 2.10 4.18 -31.44
CA ILE A 110 1.72 3.96 -32.83
C ILE A 110 1.59 5.29 -33.57
N ALA A 111 0.92 6.29 -33.00
CA ALA A 111 0.79 7.60 -33.60
C ALA A 111 2.17 8.22 -33.87
N SER A 112 3.04 8.22 -32.88
CA SER A 112 4.42 8.72 -32.99
C SER A 112 5.24 7.96 -34.03
N PHE A 113 5.02 6.65 -34.18
CA PHE A 113 5.66 5.85 -35.24
C PHE A 113 5.25 6.31 -36.63
N PHE A 114 3.96 6.63 -36.83
CA PHE A 114 3.48 7.15 -38.11
C PHE A 114 3.91 8.61 -38.35
N GLU A 115 4.02 9.45 -37.31
CA GLU A 115 4.53 10.82 -37.44
C GLU A 115 6.01 10.86 -37.83
N ALA A 116 6.80 9.95 -37.25
CA ALA A 116 8.23 9.87 -37.50
C ALA A 116 8.60 9.20 -38.84
N SER A 117 7.62 8.59 -39.51
CA SER A 117 7.86 7.80 -40.73
C SER A 117 7.09 8.37 -41.93
N GLU A 118 7.76 8.63 -43.04
CA GLU A 118 7.07 9.09 -44.27
C GLU A 118 6.14 8.00 -44.82
N ILE A 119 6.61 6.78 -44.88
CA ILE A 119 5.87 5.62 -45.39
C ILE A 119 6.01 4.47 -44.39
N VAL A 120 4.86 3.98 -43.92
CA VAL A 120 4.79 2.79 -43.07
C VAL A 120 4.09 1.70 -43.84
N GLY A 121 4.81 0.59 -44.08
CA GLY A 121 4.23 -0.56 -44.76
C GLY A 121 3.56 -1.55 -43.79
N ARG A 122 2.71 -2.43 -44.34
CA ARG A 122 2.01 -3.49 -43.58
C ARG A 122 2.94 -4.31 -42.67
N ARG A 123 4.12 -4.68 -43.20
CA ARG A 123 5.08 -5.52 -42.47
C ARG A 123 5.72 -4.78 -41.32
N GLU A 124 5.99 -3.51 -41.50
CA GLU A 124 6.55 -2.61 -40.47
C GLU A 124 5.56 -2.38 -39.35
N PHE A 125 4.33 -2.00 -39.69
CA PHE A 125 3.25 -1.86 -38.74
C PHE A 125 3.07 -3.13 -37.89
N ARG A 126 2.94 -4.30 -38.54
CA ARG A 126 2.82 -5.60 -37.84
C ARG A 126 4.00 -5.87 -36.93
N LYS A 127 5.21 -5.53 -37.35
CA LYS A 127 6.43 -5.73 -36.54
C LYS A 127 6.46 -4.79 -35.36
N PHE A 128 6.02 -3.53 -35.55
CA PHE A 128 5.97 -2.54 -34.52
C PHE A 128 4.96 -2.88 -33.40
N VAL A 129 3.73 -3.21 -33.77
CA VAL A 129 2.67 -3.51 -32.78
C VAL A 129 2.74 -4.92 -32.20
N GLY A 130 3.51 -5.81 -32.83
CA GLY A 130 3.63 -7.22 -32.43
C GLY A 130 4.01 -7.45 -30.98
N PRO A 131 5.00 -6.75 -30.42
CA PRO A 131 5.35 -6.84 -29.01
C PRO A 131 4.22 -6.43 -28.07
N ALA A 132 3.49 -5.35 -28.38
CA ALA A 132 2.35 -4.91 -27.59
C ALA A 132 1.26 -5.97 -27.53
N LEU A 133 0.89 -6.55 -28.68
CA LEU A 133 -0.12 -7.61 -28.77
C LEU A 133 0.24 -8.89 -28.01
N LYS A 134 1.54 -9.16 -27.84
CA LYS A 134 2.00 -10.35 -27.10
C LYS A 134 2.05 -10.13 -25.60
N ASN A 135 2.37 -8.90 -25.18
CA ASN A 135 2.71 -8.62 -23.79
C ASN A 135 1.57 -7.94 -23.03
N GLN A 136 0.65 -7.29 -23.76
CA GLN A 136 -0.45 -6.54 -23.18
C GLN A 136 -1.77 -7.30 -23.34
N ALA A 137 -2.44 -7.56 -22.23
CA ALA A 137 -3.79 -8.12 -22.25
C ALA A 137 -4.83 -7.05 -22.61
N GLY A 138 -5.97 -7.51 -23.08
CA GLY A 138 -7.13 -6.65 -23.34
C GLY A 138 -7.07 -5.89 -24.66
N ILE A 139 -6.04 -6.06 -25.48
CA ILE A 139 -6.01 -5.48 -26.84
C ILE A 139 -6.86 -6.33 -27.77
N LYS A 140 -7.99 -5.78 -28.22
CA LYS A 140 -8.79 -6.40 -29.30
C LYS A 140 -8.17 -6.13 -30.65
N THR A 141 -7.92 -4.84 -30.96
CA THR A 141 -7.29 -4.42 -32.21
C THR A 141 -6.37 -3.23 -32.00
N LEU A 142 -5.32 -3.18 -32.82
CA LEU A 142 -4.52 -1.98 -33.07
C LEU A 142 -4.59 -1.69 -34.55
N GLU A 143 -4.93 -0.46 -34.89
CA GLU A 143 -5.34 -0.10 -36.23
C GLU A 143 -4.64 1.19 -36.69
N TRP A 144 -4.47 1.29 -37.99
CA TRP A 144 -4.15 2.54 -38.66
C TRP A 144 -5.27 2.91 -39.61
N VAL A 145 -5.81 4.10 -39.44
CA VAL A 145 -6.92 4.62 -40.20
C VAL A 145 -6.51 5.95 -40.82
N PRO A 146 -6.07 5.96 -42.09
CA PRO A 146 -5.74 7.21 -42.79
C PRO A 146 -6.99 8.02 -43.13
N VAL A 147 -6.83 9.32 -43.25
CA VAL A 147 -7.85 10.20 -43.82
C VAL A 147 -7.69 10.22 -45.33
N VAL A 148 -8.74 9.83 -46.04
CA VAL A 148 -8.73 9.74 -47.51
C VAL A 148 -9.81 10.66 -48.07
N THR A 149 -9.45 11.60 -48.93
CA THR A 149 -10.43 12.42 -49.65
C THR A 149 -11.04 11.69 -50.85
N ASP A 150 -12.18 12.14 -51.34
CA ASP A 150 -12.81 11.51 -52.53
C ASP A 150 -11.89 11.56 -53.76
N GLU A 151 -11.09 12.61 -53.90
CA GLU A 151 -10.11 12.74 -54.98
C GLU A 151 -9.02 11.65 -54.90
N MET A 152 -8.55 11.33 -53.74
CA MET A 152 -7.48 10.35 -53.50
C MET A 152 -8.00 8.91 -53.38
N ARG A 153 -9.32 8.74 -53.31
CA ARG A 153 -9.96 7.42 -53.04
C ARG A 153 -9.45 6.32 -53.98
N GLN A 154 -9.45 6.58 -55.29
CA GLN A 154 -9.12 5.55 -56.27
C GLN A 154 -7.63 5.17 -56.18
N THR A 155 -6.77 6.15 -56.09
CA THR A 155 -5.31 5.93 -55.94
C THR A 155 -5.02 5.16 -54.66
N PHE A 156 -5.65 5.54 -53.57
CA PHE A 156 -5.52 4.88 -52.27
C PHE A 156 -5.95 3.38 -52.32
N ILE A 157 -7.08 3.07 -52.98
CA ILE A 157 -7.57 1.72 -53.13
C ILE A 157 -6.56 0.89 -53.96
N GLU A 158 -6.01 1.46 -55.04
CA GLU A 158 -5.03 0.78 -55.90
C GLU A 158 -3.71 0.49 -55.14
N GLU A 159 -3.23 1.42 -54.37
CA GLU A 159 -2.08 1.23 -53.48
C GLU A 159 -2.34 0.16 -52.41
N ALA A 160 -3.49 0.28 -51.71
CA ALA A 160 -3.89 -0.68 -50.69
C ALA A 160 -4.03 -2.12 -51.21
N ARG A 161 -4.48 -2.29 -52.45
CA ARG A 161 -4.58 -3.61 -53.13
C ARG A 161 -3.25 -4.30 -53.34
N GLN A 162 -2.16 -3.56 -53.43
CA GLN A 162 -0.82 -4.17 -53.50
C GLN A 162 -0.50 -4.98 -52.26
N SER A 163 -1.03 -4.55 -51.11
CA SER A 163 -0.81 -5.20 -49.82
C SER A 163 -1.98 -6.11 -49.38
N PHE A 164 -3.18 -5.84 -49.88
CA PHE A 164 -4.44 -6.49 -49.44
C PHE A 164 -5.40 -6.72 -50.62
N PRO A 165 -5.16 -7.65 -51.52
CA PRO A 165 -6.11 -7.94 -52.57
C PRO A 165 -7.26 -8.86 -52.09
N PRO A 166 -8.53 -8.59 -52.41
CA PRO A 166 -9.07 -7.37 -52.98
C PRO A 166 -9.41 -6.34 -51.87
N PHE A 167 -8.81 -5.14 -51.93
CA PHE A 167 -9.15 -4.04 -50.98
C PHE A 167 -10.21 -3.13 -51.61
N GLU A 168 -11.22 -2.77 -50.81
CA GLU A 168 -12.23 -1.76 -51.10
C GLU A 168 -12.56 -0.99 -49.83
N ILE A 169 -13.03 0.27 -50.00
CA ILE A 169 -13.59 1.01 -48.86
C ILE A 169 -15.04 0.55 -48.71
N LEU A 170 -15.34 0.02 -47.50
CA LEU A 170 -16.61 -0.62 -47.19
C LEU A 170 -17.34 0.17 -46.11
N GLU A 171 -18.65 0.07 -46.11
CA GLU A 171 -19.53 0.54 -45.05
C GLU A 171 -20.49 -0.58 -44.64
N MET A 172 -20.80 -0.61 -43.35
CA MET A 172 -21.76 -1.56 -42.81
C MET A 172 -23.16 -0.95 -42.91
N ASP A 173 -24.10 -1.67 -43.49
CA ASP A 173 -25.48 -1.27 -43.52
C ASP A 173 -26.25 -1.67 -42.23
N ASP A 174 -27.47 -1.22 -42.10
CA ASP A 174 -28.35 -1.51 -40.93
C ASP A 174 -28.57 -3.02 -40.68
N SER A 175 -28.32 -3.85 -41.70
CA SER A 175 -28.39 -5.31 -41.59
C SER A 175 -27.08 -5.96 -41.14
N GLY A 176 -26.02 -5.18 -40.98
CA GLY A 176 -24.67 -5.66 -40.64
C GLY A 176 -23.87 -6.17 -41.85
N MET A 177 -24.33 -5.99 -43.09
CA MET A 177 -23.64 -6.38 -44.30
C MET A 177 -22.65 -5.29 -44.74
N LEU A 178 -21.48 -5.71 -45.17
CA LEU A 178 -20.45 -4.83 -45.72
C LEU A 178 -20.73 -4.56 -47.20
N ASN A 179 -20.98 -3.30 -47.50
CA ASN A 179 -21.21 -2.81 -48.85
C ASN A 179 -20.12 -1.83 -49.25
N LYS A 180 -19.91 -1.61 -50.55
CA LYS A 180 -18.98 -0.62 -51.04
C LYS A 180 -19.45 0.78 -50.61
N SER A 181 -18.53 1.53 -50.00
CA SER A 181 -18.84 2.90 -49.53
C SER A 181 -19.29 3.80 -50.68
N PRO A 182 -20.41 4.55 -50.52
CA PRO A 182 -20.83 5.57 -51.47
C PRO A 182 -19.84 6.74 -51.51
N ARG A 183 -20.08 7.74 -52.39
CA ARG A 183 -19.26 8.93 -52.43
C ARG A 183 -19.44 9.79 -51.18
N ARG A 184 -18.29 10.18 -50.57
CA ARG A 184 -18.20 11.02 -49.39
C ARG A 184 -17.06 12.03 -49.55
N LEU A 185 -17.07 13.10 -48.80
CA LEU A 185 -15.98 14.07 -48.81
C LEU A 185 -14.69 13.48 -48.23
N PHE A 186 -14.84 12.72 -47.13
CA PHE A 186 -13.74 12.04 -46.44
C PHE A 186 -14.13 10.61 -46.12
N TYR A 187 -13.14 9.76 -46.13
CA TYR A 187 -13.22 8.35 -45.71
C TYR A 187 -12.15 8.09 -44.65
N TYR A 188 -12.46 7.21 -43.75
CA TYR A 188 -11.59 6.76 -42.66
C TYR A 188 -11.47 5.22 -42.71
N PRO A 189 -10.87 4.66 -43.77
CA PRO A 189 -10.79 3.23 -43.95
C PRO A 189 -9.74 2.60 -43.03
N ILE A 190 -10.02 1.46 -42.44
CA ILE A 190 -9.02 0.68 -41.73
C ILE A 190 -8.02 0.12 -42.78
N LEU A 191 -6.80 0.69 -42.83
CA LEU A 191 -5.75 0.25 -43.72
C LEU A 191 -4.91 -0.88 -43.10
N TYR A 192 -4.52 -0.74 -41.87
CA TYR A 192 -3.81 -1.78 -41.13
C TYR A 192 -4.55 -2.13 -39.88
N ILE A 193 -4.65 -3.44 -39.56
CA ILE A 193 -5.28 -3.97 -38.37
C ILE A 193 -4.49 -5.16 -37.85
N GLN A 194 -4.30 -5.23 -36.57
CA GLN A 194 -3.69 -6.35 -35.87
C GLN A 194 -4.49 -6.69 -34.60
N PRO A 195 -4.70 -7.97 -34.29
CA PRO A 195 -4.31 -9.18 -35.03
C PRO A 195 -5.10 -9.34 -36.33
N TYR A 196 -4.39 -9.47 -37.42
CA TYR A 196 -4.99 -9.52 -38.76
C TYR A 196 -5.91 -10.73 -38.98
N GLN A 197 -5.49 -11.90 -38.49
CA GLN A 197 -6.18 -13.18 -38.80
C GLN A 197 -7.65 -13.18 -38.34
N TYR A 198 -7.93 -12.54 -37.21
CA TYR A 198 -9.26 -12.50 -36.60
C TYR A 198 -10.09 -11.30 -37.09
N ASN A 199 -9.46 -10.27 -37.61
CA ASN A 199 -10.10 -8.99 -37.91
C ASN A 199 -10.03 -8.60 -39.41
N LYS A 200 -9.63 -9.53 -40.28
CA LYS A 200 -9.46 -9.26 -41.70
C LYS A 200 -10.71 -8.74 -42.42
N GLN A 201 -11.91 -9.09 -41.90
CA GLN A 201 -13.19 -8.62 -42.43
C GLN A 201 -13.43 -7.12 -42.16
N LEU A 202 -12.74 -6.54 -41.21
CA LEU A 202 -12.84 -5.09 -40.89
C LEU A 202 -11.91 -4.24 -41.78
N LEU A 203 -11.06 -4.88 -42.56
CA LEU A 203 -10.13 -4.15 -43.45
C LEU A 203 -10.93 -3.38 -44.50
N GLY A 204 -10.61 -2.09 -44.65
CA GLY A 204 -11.33 -1.20 -45.54
C GLY A 204 -12.63 -0.64 -44.99
N LEU A 205 -13.08 -1.06 -43.81
CA LEU A 205 -14.26 -0.51 -43.16
C LEU A 205 -14.06 0.99 -42.89
N ASN A 206 -14.99 1.79 -43.37
CA ASN A 206 -15.01 3.24 -43.16
C ASN A 206 -15.51 3.56 -41.74
N MET A 207 -14.61 3.83 -40.82
CA MET A 207 -14.93 4.10 -39.42
C MET A 207 -15.70 5.43 -39.23
N GLY A 208 -15.60 6.35 -40.19
CA GLY A 208 -16.30 7.64 -40.09
C GLY A 208 -17.82 7.57 -40.16
N ILE A 209 -18.41 6.38 -40.40
CA ILE A 209 -19.86 6.17 -40.36
C ILE A 209 -20.35 5.82 -38.95
N ASP A 210 -19.49 5.18 -38.16
CA ASP A 210 -19.81 4.89 -36.77
C ASP A 210 -19.86 6.20 -35.97
N PRO A 211 -20.97 6.52 -35.32
CA PRO A 211 -21.09 7.79 -34.57
C PRO A 211 -20.03 7.94 -33.47
N THR A 212 -19.66 6.84 -32.82
CA THR A 212 -18.65 6.84 -31.76
C THR A 212 -17.28 7.16 -32.32
N ALA A 213 -16.89 6.49 -33.40
CA ALA A 213 -15.60 6.73 -34.07
C ALA A 213 -15.56 8.14 -34.70
N SER A 214 -16.64 8.56 -35.36
CA SER A 214 -16.73 9.90 -35.97
C SER A 214 -16.55 11.04 -34.95
N ASN A 215 -17.22 10.94 -33.80
CA ASN A 215 -17.05 11.91 -32.72
C ASN A 215 -15.62 11.92 -32.19
N LEU A 216 -15.04 10.72 -31.94
CA LEU A 216 -13.65 10.59 -31.49
C LEU A 216 -12.66 11.25 -32.46
N PHE A 217 -12.83 11.03 -33.76
CA PHE A 217 -11.96 11.60 -34.78
C PHE A 217 -12.07 13.12 -34.82
N SER A 218 -13.28 13.63 -34.76
CA SER A 218 -13.52 15.08 -34.75
C SER A 218 -12.91 15.74 -33.52
N GLU A 219 -13.10 15.17 -32.35
CA GLU A 219 -12.52 15.69 -31.11
C GLU A 219 -10.99 15.55 -31.10
N ALA A 220 -10.44 14.43 -31.56
CA ALA A 220 -8.99 14.23 -31.65
C ALA A 220 -8.34 15.21 -32.62
N GLU A 221 -8.99 15.52 -33.75
CA GLU A 221 -8.50 16.50 -34.71
C GLU A 221 -8.50 17.92 -34.14
N ILE A 222 -9.58 18.32 -33.42
CA ILE A 222 -9.72 19.63 -32.81
C ILE A 222 -8.75 19.83 -31.65
N THR A 223 -8.70 18.87 -30.73
CA THR A 223 -7.89 18.97 -29.51
C THR A 223 -6.42 18.65 -29.73
N ARG A 224 -6.11 17.89 -30.79
CA ARG A 224 -4.80 17.30 -31.09
C ARG A 224 -4.30 16.36 -30.02
N GLU A 225 -5.19 15.87 -29.20
CA GLU A 225 -4.89 14.94 -28.11
C GLU A 225 -5.58 13.60 -28.34
N ILE A 226 -5.07 12.60 -27.65
CA ILE A 226 -5.67 11.27 -27.62
C ILE A 226 -7.08 11.34 -27.05
N GLN A 227 -8.03 10.73 -27.74
CA GLN A 227 -9.42 10.65 -27.33
C GLN A 227 -9.81 9.23 -26.97
N VAL A 228 -10.69 9.09 -25.99
CA VAL A 228 -11.21 7.80 -25.52
C VAL A 228 -12.73 7.80 -25.65
N SER A 229 -13.27 6.76 -26.26
CA SER A 229 -14.73 6.62 -26.41
C SER A 229 -15.42 6.38 -25.07
N PRO A 230 -16.72 6.68 -24.96
CA PRO A 230 -17.58 6.01 -24.00
C PRO A 230 -17.45 4.49 -24.09
N GLY A 231 -17.90 3.78 -23.05
CA GLY A 231 -17.92 2.31 -23.08
C GLY A 231 -18.74 1.79 -24.25
N ILE A 232 -18.14 0.95 -25.08
CA ILE A 232 -18.77 0.30 -26.22
C ILE A 232 -18.93 -1.20 -25.96
N TYR A 233 -19.94 -1.80 -26.59
CA TYR A 233 -20.10 -3.24 -26.53
C TYR A 233 -19.41 -3.91 -27.71
N LEU A 234 -18.51 -4.83 -27.40
CA LEU A 234 -17.77 -5.60 -28.37
C LEU A 234 -18.25 -7.05 -28.35
N ASN A 235 -18.51 -7.61 -29.52
CA ASN A 235 -18.87 -9.02 -29.63
C ASN A 235 -17.58 -9.83 -29.79
N ASP A 236 -17.41 -10.83 -28.94
CA ASP A 236 -16.25 -11.71 -28.92
C ASP A 236 -16.72 -13.16 -28.75
N ASP A 237 -16.64 -13.96 -29.81
CA ASP A 237 -17.10 -15.36 -29.85
C ASP A 237 -18.51 -15.61 -29.26
N GLY A 238 -19.43 -14.64 -29.44
CA GLY A 238 -20.80 -14.71 -28.93
C GLY A 238 -20.98 -14.12 -27.52
N GLU A 239 -19.92 -13.74 -26.84
CA GLU A 239 -19.98 -12.99 -25.59
C GLU A 239 -19.95 -11.48 -25.87
N ARG A 240 -20.77 -10.75 -25.12
CA ARG A 240 -20.83 -9.29 -25.18
C ARG A 240 -19.93 -8.70 -24.10
N LYS A 241 -18.75 -8.23 -24.48
CA LYS A 241 -17.78 -7.61 -23.58
C LYS A 241 -17.81 -6.09 -23.71
N THR A 242 -17.59 -5.39 -22.61
CA THR A 242 -17.44 -3.94 -22.64
C THR A 242 -15.98 -3.58 -22.99
N GLY A 243 -15.82 -2.65 -23.92
CA GLY A 243 -14.54 -2.14 -24.33
C GLY A 243 -14.54 -0.64 -24.49
N ILE A 244 -13.39 -0.11 -24.85
CA ILE A 244 -13.19 1.28 -25.26
C ILE A 244 -12.43 1.33 -26.56
N MET A 245 -12.72 2.37 -27.33
CA MET A 245 -11.95 2.77 -28.50
C MET A 245 -11.11 3.97 -28.13
N VAL A 246 -9.86 3.96 -28.52
CA VAL A 246 -8.90 5.03 -28.26
C VAL A 246 -8.37 5.49 -29.60
N ALA A 247 -8.42 6.77 -29.88
CA ALA A 247 -7.92 7.36 -31.10
C ALA A 247 -6.86 8.43 -30.80
N ALA A 248 -5.70 8.30 -31.43
CA ALA A 248 -4.64 9.32 -31.41
C ALA A 248 -4.47 9.89 -32.83
N PRO A 249 -4.60 11.22 -33.01
CA PRO A 249 -4.45 11.85 -34.31
C PRO A 249 -2.97 11.88 -34.72
N VAL A 250 -2.73 11.73 -35.99
CA VAL A 250 -1.41 11.83 -36.63
C VAL A 250 -1.46 12.92 -37.69
N PHE A 251 -0.55 13.86 -37.63
CA PHE A 251 -0.49 14.96 -38.52
C PHE A 251 0.69 14.86 -39.49
N PHE A 252 0.57 15.45 -40.66
CA PHE A 252 1.73 15.65 -41.51
C PHE A 252 2.65 16.70 -40.87
N ASN A 253 3.93 16.40 -40.74
CA ASN A 253 4.91 17.40 -40.41
C ASN A 253 5.00 18.35 -41.62
N ALA A 254 4.53 19.59 -41.48
CA ALA A 254 4.77 20.61 -42.48
C ALA A 254 6.30 20.83 -42.53
N ASP A 255 6.89 20.59 -43.70
CA ASP A 255 8.30 20.89 -43.93
C ASP A 255 8.64 22.32 -43.46
N ASN A 256 9.77 22.42 -42.76
CA ASN A 256 10.35 23.61 -42.13
C ASN A 256 10.57 24.78 -43.10
N THR A 257 9.55 25.46 -43.55
CA THR A 257 9.74 26.59 -44.45
C THR A 257 9.21 27.96 -43.96
N ASN A 258 8.63 28.08 -42.76
CA ASN A 258 8.43 29.41 -42.15
C ASN A 258 8.20 29.30 -40.63
N GLU A 259 9.08 29.94 -39.87
CA GLU A 259 9.23 29.85 -38.40
C GLU A 259 8.15 30.58 -37.57
N GLU A 260 7.04 31.04 -38.10
CA GLU A 260 6.14 31.90 -37.31
C GLU A 260 4.86 31.22 -36.77
N SER A 261 4.50 30.00 -37.19
CA SER A 261 3.44 29.20 -36.55
C SER A 261 3.38 27.78 -37.12
N PRO A 262 4.21 26.84 -36.66
CA PRO A 262 4.23 25.45 -37.20
C PRO A 262 2.95 24.66 -36.87
N GLN A 263 2.18 25.10 -35.88
CA GLN A 263 1.04 24.34 -35.36
C GLN A 263 -0.31 24.64 -36.03
N ALA A 264 -0.46 25.77 -36.71
CA ALA A 264 -1.76 26.19 -37.23
C ALA A 264 -2.20 25.51 -38.54
N ASN A 265 -1.28 24.94 -39.33
CA ASN A 265 -1.55 24.38 -40.66
C ASN A 265 -1.22 22.91 -40.84
N ALA A 266 -1.02 22.14 -39.77
CA ALA A 266 -0.75 20.71 -39.90
C ALA A 266 -2.03 19.97 -40.36
N THR A 267 -1.99 19.39 -41.55
CA THR A 267 -3.09 18.57 -42.09
C THR A 267 -3.07 17.19 -41.44
N ILE A 268 -4.24 16.70 -41.06
CA ILE A 268 -4.36 15.38 -40.49
C ILE A 268 -4.03 14.31 -41.51
N ARG A 269 -3.17 13.36 -41.12
CA ARG A 269 -2.78 12.20 -41.92
C ARG A 269 -3.68 11.02 -41.68
N GLY A 270 -4.14 10.85 -40.43
CA GLY A 270 -4.97 9.72 -40.01
C GLY A 270 -5.00 9.58 -38.50
N PHE A 271 -5.48 8.42 -38.06
CA PHE A 271 -5.62 8.08 -36.66
C PHE A 271 -4.98 6.73 -36.37
N ALA A 272 -4.18 6.68 -35.33
CA ALA A 272 -3.82 5.44 -34.68
C ALA A 272 -4.95 5.05 -33.72
N ILE A 273 -5.48 3.85 -33.85
CA ILE A 273 -6.62 3.38 -33.07
C ILE A 273 -6.22 2.14 -32.26
N GLY A 274 -6.67 2.10 -31.03
CA GLY A 274 -6.65 0.90 -30.19
C GLY A 274 -8.05 0.59 -29.69
N VAL A 275 -8.49 -0.65 -29.83
CA VAL A 275 -9.73 -1.14 -29.23
C VAL A 275 -9.36 -2.11 -28.13
N PHE A 276 -9.87 -1.86 -26.93
CA PHE A 276 -9.47 -2.57 -25.73
C PHE A 276 -10.68 -3.13 -24.99
N TYR A 277 -10.52 -4.34 -24.43
CA TYR A 277 -11.47 -4.90 -23.47
C TYR A 277 -11.17 -4.40 -22.07
N ILE A 278 -12.09 -3.63 -21.48
CA ILE A 278 -11.90 -3.03 -20.15
C ILE A 278 -11.65 -4.11 -19.10
N GLY A 279 -12.45 -5.17 -19.11
CA GLY A 279 -12.33 -6.26 -18.13
C GLY A 279 -10.96 -6.94 -18.18
N GLU A 280 -10.43 -7.21 -19.36
CA GLU A 280 -9.14 -7.90 -19.51
C GLU A 280 -7.96 -7.05 -19.03
N ILE A 281 -8.03 -5.71 -19.25
CA ILE A 281 -7.03 -4.77 -18.71
C ILE A 281 -7.09 -4.79 -17.17
N ILE A 282 -8.28 -4.73 -16.60
CA ILE A 282 -8.48 -4.69 -15.15
C ILE A 282 -8.04 -6.00 -14.50
N GLU A 283 -8.47 -7.14 -15.06
CA GLU A 283 -8.08 -8.45 -14.53
C GLU A 283 -6.55 -8.64 -14.58
N ARG A 284 -5.92 -8.22 -15.66
CA ARG A 284 -4.46 -8.27 -15.80
C ARG A 284 -3.75 -7.39 -14.77
N ALA A 285 -4.28 -6.19 -14.55
CA ALA A 285 -3.74 -5.29 -13.53
C ALA A 285 -3.79 -5.92 -12.14
N LEU A 286 -4.93 -6.55 -11.82
CA LEU A 286 -5.17 -7.17 -10.52
C LEU A 286 -4.50 -8.54 -10.35
N GLU A 287 -4.10 -9.22 -11.43
CA GLU A 287 -3.42 -10.53 -11.41
C GLU A 287 -2.11 -10.50 -10.62
N SER A 288 -1.43 -9.35 -10.62
CA SER A 288 -0.18 -9.14 -9.87
C SER A 288 -0.39 -8.95 -8.37
N LEU A 289 -1.62 -8.73 -7.93
CA LEU A 289 -1.97 -8.47 -6.54
C LEU A 289 -2.56 -9.72 -5.87
N LEU A 290 -2.28 -9.86 -4.59
CA LEU A 290 -2.93 -10.90 -3.80
C LEU A 290 -4.44 -10.62 -3.68
N PRO A 291 -5.29 -11.67 -3.71
CA PRO A 291 -6.71 -11.52 -3.48
C PRO A 291 -6.98 -10.79 -2.16
N GLY A 292 -7.71 -9.69 -2.21
CA GLY A 292 -7.87 -8.80 -1.07
C GLY A 292 -9.27 -8.78 -0.48
N GLY A 293 -10.22 -9.51 -1.05
CA GLY A 293 -11.61 -9.47 -0.59
C GLY A 293 -12.31 -8.13 -0.91
N ILE A 294 -11.94 -7.51 -2.02
CA ILE A 294 -12.51 -6.23 -2.49
C ILE A 294 -13.13 -6.46 -3.86
N ASP A 295 -14.41 -6.17 -3.99
CA ASP A 295 -15.09 -6.06 -5.27
C ASP A 295 -14.92 -4.65 -5.81
N ILE A 296 -14.71 -4.55 -7.12
CA ILE A 296 -14.42 -3.26 -7.75
C ILE A 296 -15.38 -3.08 -8.94
N HIS A 297 -16.15 -2.00 -8.89
CA HIS A 297 -17.09 -1.63 -9.94
C HIS A 297 -16.62 -0.36 -10.65
N PHE A 298 -16.68 -0.39 -11.97
CA PHE A 298 -16.28 0.72 -12.83
C PHE A 298 -17.51 1.31 -13.48
N TYR A 299 -17.73 2.57 -13.26
CA TYR A 299 -18.83 3.32 -13.86
C TYR A 299 -18.26 4.43 -14.74
N GLN A 300 -18.87 4.66 -15.86
CA GLN A 300 -18.66 5.86 -16.64
C GLN A 300 -19.48 6.97 -15.98
N SER A 301 -18.86 8.14 -15.75
CA SER A 301 -19.55 9.29 -15.21
C SER A 301 -20.35 9.92 -16.37
N ASP A 302 -21.65 9.66 -16.39
CA ASP A 302 -22.62 10.33 -17.28
C ASP A 302 -23.34 11.42 -16.48
N GLU A 303 -24.11 12.29 -17.17
CA GLU A 303 -24.91 13.35 -16.54
C GLU A 303 -25.98 12.81 -15.58
N ASP A 304 -26.34 11.51 -15.67
CA ASP A 304 -27.22 10.82 -14.73
C ASP A 304 -26.43 10.34 -13.49
N GLU A 305 -26.98 10.57 -12.29
CA GLU A 305 -26.32 10.32 -10.99
C GLU A 305 -25.85 8.85 -10.78
N GLU A 306 -26.42 7.88 -11.48
CA GLU A 306 -26.07 6.46 -11.31
C GLU A 306 -24.89 5.99 -12.19
N GLY A 307 -24.56 6.71 -13.27
CA GLY A 307 -23.49 6.33 -14.20
C GLY A 307 -23.69 4.98 -14.87
N ARG A 308 -23.10 4.78 -16.05
CA ARG A 308 -23.17 3.50 -16.76
C ARG A 308 -22.12 2.51 -16.25
N LEU A 309 -22.53 1.33 -15.78
CA LEU A 309 -21.61 0.26 -15.40
C LEU A 309 -20.80 -0.22 -16.61
N LEU A 310 -19.48 -0.12 -16.50
CA LEU A 310 -18.53 -0.58 -17.52
C LEU A 310 -18.06 -2.01 -17.25
N TYR A 311 -17.67 -2.29 -15.99
CA TYR A 311 -17.14 -3.58 -15.59
C TYR A 311 -17.25 -3.80 -14.09
N SER A 312 -17.38 -5.06 -13.68
CA SER A 312 -17.35 -5.47 -12.29
C SER A 312 -16.34 -6.59 -12.10
N HIS A 313 -15.34 -6.32 -11.26
CA HIS A 313 -14.43 -7.35 -10.78
C HIS A 313 -14.94 -7.91 -9.47
N HIS A 314 -15.11 -9.21 -9.40
CA HIS A 314 -15.48 -9.92 -8.18
C HIS A 314 -14.26 -10.66 -7.62
N THR A 315 -14.01 -10.44 -6.34
CA THR A 315 -12.89 -11.11 -5.67
C THR A 315 -13.06 -12.62 -5.61
N ARG A 316 -11.97 -13.36 -5.80
CA ARG A 316 -11.95 -14.83 -5.69
C ARG A 316 -12.14 -15.35 -4.25
N LEU A 317 -12.13 -14.46 -3.26
CA LEU A 317 -12.38 -14.79 -1.85
C LEU A 317 -13.88 -14.73 -1.49
N ARG A 318 -14.73 -14.47 -2.43
CA ARG A 318 -16.18 -14.47 -2.21
C ARG A 318 -16.66 -15.91 -2.05
N ASP A 319 -17.27 -16.20 -0.90
CA ASP A 319 -17.89 -17.51 -0.68
C ASP A 319 -19.10 -17.67 -1.60
N SER A 320 -19.06 -18.66 -2.50
CA SER A 320 -20.04 -18.82 -3.58
C SER A 320 -21.41 -19.31 -3.12
N SER A 321 -21.65 -19.41 -1.81
CA SER A 321 -22.85 -20.04 -1.26
C SER A 321 -23.98 -19.08 -0.86
N THR A 322 -23.78 -17.77 -0.86
CA THR A 322 -24.82 -16.81 -0.43
C THR A 322 -24.79 -15.53 -1.26
N VAL A 323 -25.34 -15.55 -2.45
CA VAL A 323 -25.51 -14.32 -3.23
C VAL A 323 -26.99 -14.09 -3.49
N THR A 324 -27.62 -13.36 -2.62
CA THR A 324 -28.77 -12.53 -2.99
C THR A 324 -28.24 -11.10 -3.08
N ASP A 325 -28.56 -10.38 -4.15
CA ASP A 325 -28.14 -8.97 -4.40
C ASP A 325 -28.53 -7.97 -3.29
N SER A 326 -29.28 -8.44 -2.29
CA SER A 326 -29.75 -7.66 -1.14
C SER A 326 -28.86 -7.75 0.10
N ASP A 327 -27.86 -8.65 0.15
CA ASP A 327 -27.00 -8.89 1.31
C ASP A 327 -25.59 -8.26 1.19
N ILE A 328 -25.45 -7.28 0.32
CA ILE A 328 -24.28 -6.42 0.35
C ILE A 328 -24.39 -5.61 1.63
N ASN A 329 -23.78 -6.11 2.68
CA ASN A 329 -23.44 -5.30 3.86
C ASN A 329 -22.52 -4.19 3.37
N GLN A 330 -23.11 -3.08 2.91
CA GLN A 330 -22.43 -1.88 2.40
C GLN A 330 -21.76 -1.09 3.52
N GLU A 331 -21.25 -1.76 4.55
CA GLU A 331 -20.67 -1.04 5.69
C GLU A 331 -19.41 -0.28 5.32
N ILE A 332 -18.63 -0.77 4.34
CA ILE A 332 -17.39 -0.08 3.93
C ILE A 332 -17.31 -0.03 2.41
N SER A 333 -17.39 1.17 1.88
CA SER A 333 -17.16 1.45 0.47
C SER A 333 -16.16 2.59 0.29
N TYR A 334 -15.39 2.53 -0.78
CA TYR A 334 -14.49 3.61 -1.18
C TYR A 334 -14.70 3.91 -2.66
N ALA A 335 -14.97 5.17 -2.97
CA ALA A 335 -15.16 5.61 -4.34
C ALA A 335 -14.08 6.64 -4.71
N GLN A 336 -13.57 6.51 -5.92
CA GLN A 336 -12.60 7.43 -6.48
C GLN A 336 -12.88 7.66 -7.96
N GLU A 337 -12.77 8.90 -8.38
CA GLU A 337 -12.83 9.26 -9.79
C GLU A 337 -11.43 9.23 -10.41
N ILE A 338 -11.36 8.74 -11.62
CA ILE A 338 -10.13 8.68 -12.41
C ILE A 338 -10.38 9.23 -13.80
N ASN A 339 -9.37 9.89 -14.36
CA ASN A 339 -9.39 10.32 -15.74
C ASN A 339 -8.73 9.25 -16.63
N VAL A 340 -9.49 8.79 -17.63
CA VAL A 340 -9.03 7.84 -18.65
C VAL A 340 -9.08 8.57 -19.99
N GLY A 341 -7.95 9.19 -20.37
CA GLY A 341 -7.93 10.13 -21.47
C GLY A 341 -8.91 11.27 -21.20
N THR A 342 -9.88 11.45 -22.07
CA THR A 342 -10.94 12.47 -21.98
C THR A 342 -12.17 12.01 -21.20
N GLN A 343 -12.26 10.72 -20.86
CA GLN A 343 -13.39 10.16 -20.10
C GLN A 343 -13.14 10.22 -18.61
N GLN A 344 -14.19 10.46 -17.83
CA GLN A 344 -14.17 10.32 -16.37
C GLN A 344 -14.84 9.01 -15.96
N TRP A 345 -14.09 8.22 -15.20
CA TRP A 345 -14.62 6.97 -14.63
C TRP A 345 -14.67 7.07 -13.12
N LYS A 346 -15.74 6.56 -12.56
CA LYS A 346 -15.91 6.39 -11.12
C LYS A 346 -15.65 4.93 -10.76
N ILE A 347 -14.68 4.71 -9.92
CA ILE A 347 -14.36 3.39 -9.39
C ILE A 347 -14.94 3.29 -7.99
N VAL A 348 -15.75 2.26 -7.75
CA VAL A 348 -16.34 1.95 -6.45
C VAL A 348 -15.78 0.61 -5.97
N CYS A 349 -15.10 0.64 -4.85
CA CYS A 349 -14.59 -0.54 -4.17
C CYS A 349 -15.51 -0.87 -3.00
N ASN A 350 -15.97 -2.12 -2.93
CA ASN A 350 -16.83 -2.62 -1.86
C ASN A 350 -16.13 -3.79 -1.14
N SER A 351 -16.29 -3.86 0.16
CA SER A 351 -15.81 -5.03 0.91
C SER A 351 -16.66 -6.25 0.57
N ALA A 352 -16.02 -7.33 0.13
CA ALA A 352 -16.66 -8.58 -0.26
C ALA A 352 -16.25 -9.77 0.62
N SER A 353 -15.51 -9.53 1.69
CA SER A 353 -15.07 -10.60 2.60
C SER A 353 -14.99 -10.09 4.04
N ASP A 354 -15.02 -11.01 4.98
CA ASP A 354 -14.85 -10.75 6.41
C ASP A 354 -13.48 -10.17 6.79
N LYS A 355 -12.57 -10.06 5.81
CA LYS A 355 -11.24 -9.49 6.04
C LYS A 355 -11.29 -8.04 6.52
N PHE A 356 -12.31 -7.30 6.12
CA PHE A 356 -12.52 -5.90 6.50
C PHE A 356 -13.66 -5.76 7.52
N THR A 357 -13.87 -6.77 8.34
CA THR A 357 -14.72 -6.67 9.52
C THR A 357 -13.89 -6.28 10.73
N ALA A 358 -14.41 -5.39 11.55
CA ALA A 358 -13.73 -5.04 12.79
C ALA A 358 -13.77 -6.24 13.74
N ASP A 359 -12.58 -6.75 14.08
CA ASP A 359 -12.48 -7.76 15.13
C ASP A 359 -12.67 -7.09 16.49
N THR A 360 -13.89 -7.13 16.98
CA THR A 360 -14.27 -6.49 18.25
C THR A 360 -13.76 -7.23 19.48
N TRP A 361 -13.04 -8.35 19.31
CA TRP A 361 -12.54 -9.15 20.43
C TRP A 361 -11.65 -8.33 21.37
N SER A 362 -10.75 -7.52 20.82
CA SER A 362 -9.85 -6.68 21.62
C SER A 362 -10.63 -5.65 22.43
N SER A 363 -11.68 -5.06 21.88
CA SER A 363 -12.57 -4.13 22.57
C SER A 363 -13.31 -4.81 23.74
N TRP A 364 -13.75 -6.05 23.58
CA TRP A 364 -14.34 -6.82 24.66
C TRP A 364 -13.34 -7.18 25.76
N VAL A 365 -12.10 -7.50 25.38
CA VAL A 365 -11.02 -7.73 26.35
C VAL A 365 -10.74 -6.46 27.18
N ILE A 366 -10.69 -5.30 26.53
CA ILE A 366 -10.55 -4.00 27.21
C ILE A 366 -11.73 -3.75 28.14
N PHE A 367 -12.96 -4.00 27.68
CA PHE A 367 -14.16 -3.81 28.48
C PHE A 367 -14.16 -4.70 29.73
N PHE A 368 -14.00 -6.00 29.57
CA PHE A 368 -14.01 -6.93 30.70
C PHE A 368 -12.79 -6.74 31.62
N GLY A 369 -11.63 -6.44 31.04
CA GLY A 369 -10.41 -6.15 31.81
C GLY A 369 -10.55 -4.88 32.64
N SER A 370 -11.06 -3.79 32.05
CA SER A 370 -11.29 -2.54 32.78
C SER A 370 -12.44 -2.65 33.78
N LEU A 371 -13.50 -3.41 33.46
CA LEU A 371 -14.60 -3.69 34.37
C LEU A 371 -14.13 -4.50 35.58
N ALA A 372 -13.35 -5.56 35.33
CA ALA A 372 -12.74 -6.37 36.40
C ALA A 372 -11.81 -5.52 37.28
N PHE A 373 -10.99 -4.70 36.66
CA PHE A 373 -10.14 -3.76 37.39
C PHE A 373 -10.96 -2.78 38.25
N THR A 374 -12.01 -2.20 37.68
CA THR A 374 -12.92 -1.28 38.39
C THR A 374 -13.59 -1.99 39.56
N LEU A 375 -14.05 -3.22 39.35
CA LEU A 375 -14.68 -4.03 40.42
C LEU A 375 -13.67 -4.33 41.55
N LEU A 376 -12.49 -4.82 41.18
CA LEU A 376 -11.43 -5.12 42.14
C LEU A 376 -10.99 -3.89 42.90
N PHE A 377 -10.85 -2.76 42.20
CA PHE A 377 -10.48 -1.49 42.82
C PHE A 377 -11.57 -0.99 43.73
N THR A 378 -12.84 -1.10 43.33
CA THR A 378 -13.99 -0.72 44.17
C THR A 378 -14.09 -1.60 45.40
N ILE A 379 -13.90 -2.92 45.28
CA ILE A 379 -13.85 -3.84 46.42
C ILE A 379 -12.67 -3.51 47.32
N TYR A 380 -11.52 -3.19 46.76
CA TYR A 380 -10.33 -2.78 47.51
C TYR A 380 -10.60 -1.52 48.34
N ILE A 381 -11.18 -0.49 47.71
CA ILE A 381 -11.57 0.74 48.40
C ILE A 381 -12.66 0.48 49.47
N ALA A 382 -13.66 -0.35 49.15
CA ALA A 382 -14.70 -0.74 50.09
C ALA A 382 -14.13 -1.48 51.31
N THR A 383 -13.18 -2.39 51.10
CA THR A 383 -12.48 -3.10 52.17
C THR A 383 -11.60 -2.15 53.00
N LEU A 384 -10.93 -1.19 52.33
CA LEU A 384 -10.15 -0.17 53.02
C LEU A 384 -11.06 0.73 53.90
N VAL A 385 -12.20 1.18 53.33
CA VAL A 385 -13.19 1.97 54.07
C VAL A 385 -13.80 1.17 55.22
N GLY A 386 -14.12 -0.11 54.99
CA GLY A 386 -14.63 -1.03 56.02
C GLY A 386 -13.61 -1.28 57.12
N ARG A 387 -12.34 -1.53 56.77
CA ARG A 387 -11.24 -1.69 57.74
C ARG A 387 -10.97 -0.39 58.49
N ALA A 388 -10.96 0.75 57.80
CA ALA A 388 -10.80 2.05 58.43
C ALA A 388 -11.93 2.35 59.44
N ARG A 389 -13.16 1.89 59.15
CA ARG A 389 -14.30 2.02 60.03
C ARG A 389 -14.21 1.10 61.27
N GLN A 390 -13.80 -0.17 61.05
CA GLN A 390 -13.55 -1.07 62.16
C GLN A 390 -12.42 -0.57 63.06
N VAL A 391 -11.31 -0.14 62.44
CA VAL A 391 -10.17 0.41 63.20
C VAL A 391 -10.62 1.69 63.94
N ARG A 392 -11.47 2.51 63.31
CA ARG A 392 -11.99 3.72 63.98
C ARG A 392 -12.85 3.39 65.21
N LEU A 393 -13.74 2.39 65.08
CA LEU A 393 -14.55 1.91 66.22
C LEU A 393 -13.69 1.30 67.31
N GLU A 394 -12.68 0.49 66.93
CA GLU A 394 -11.76 -0.11 67.86
C GLU A 394 -10.81 0.91 68.51
N VAL A 395 -10.40 1.95 67.71
CA VAL A 395 -9.61 3.07 68.23
C VAL A 395 -10.46 3.95 69.15
N GLU A 396 -11.76 4.23 68.83
CA GLU A 396 -12.65 4.97 69.71
C GLU A 396 -12.84 4.22 71.06
N GLU A 397 -12.85 2.90 71.03
CA GLU A 397 -12.96 2.08 72.24
C GLU A 397 -11.64 2.01 73.05
N ARG A 398 -10.49 1.94 72.37
CA ARG A 398 -9.15 1.92 73.01
C ARG A 398 -8.58 3.30 73.31
N THR A 399 -8.99 4.36 72.55
CA THR A 399 -8.50 5.75 72.80
C THR A 399 -9.05 6.31 74.09
N ALA A 400 -10.17 5.82 74.61
CA ALA A 400 -10.61 6.13 75.95
C ALA A 400 -9.60 5.74 77.06
N GLN A 401 -8.71 4.77 76.74
CA GLN A 401 -7.68 4.19 77.65
C GLN A 401 -6.24 4.62 77.36
N LEU A 402 -5.92 5.07 76.16
CA LEU A 402 -4.53 5.27 75.71
C LEU A 402 -4.25 6.64 75.04
N TRP A 403 -5.03 7.60 75.35
CA TRP A 403 -5.07 8.89 74.63
C TRP A 403 -3.72 9.64 74.56
N GLU A 404 -2.92 9.64 75.61
CA GLU A 404 -1.65 10.36 75.69
C GLU A 404 -0.53 9.68 74.86
N VAL A 405 -0.53 8.36 74.75
CA VAL A 405 0.52 7.60 74.02
C VAL A 405 0.22 7.56 72.52
N VAL A 406 -1.07 7.58 72.13
CA VAL A 406 -1.54 7.46 70.76
C VAL A 406 -1.29 8.76 69.97
N GLN A 407 -1.29 9.93 70.60
CA GLN A 407 -1.01 11.18 69.89
C GLN A 407 0.42 11.26 69.36
N ALA A 408 1.41 10.84 70.13
CA ALA A 408 2.80 10.85 69.67
C ALA A 408 3.04 9.78 68.58
N LEU A 409 2.39 8.59 68.73
CA LEU A 409 2.51 7.52 67.74
C LEU A 409 1.75 7.83 66.45
N ASN A 410 0.59 8.48 66.53
CA ASN A 410 -0.17 8.90 65.36
C ASN A 410 0.56 9.93 64.48
N GLN A 411 1.32 10.82 65.13
CA GLN A 411 2.12 11.80 64.39
C GLN A 411 3.19 11.07 63.52
N GLU A 412 3.88 10.09 64.09
CA GLU A 412 4.91 9.35 63.41
C GLU A 412 4.38 8.42 62.31
N VAL A 413 3.18 7.80 62.52
CA VAL A 413 2.53 6.94 61.51
C VAL A 413 2.02 7.74 60.31
N ILE A 414 1.54 8.96 60.56
CA ILE A 414 1.06 9.87 59.50
C ILE A 414 2.23 10.33 58.63
N GLU A 415 3.37 10.66 59.24
CA GLU A 415 4.57 11.06 58.49
C GLU A 415 5.14 9.93 57.64
N ARG A 416 5.19 8.73 58.17
CA ARG A 416 5.62 7.53 57.39
C ARG A 416 4.69 7.22 56.21
N LYS A 417 3.36 7.25 56.42
CA LYS A 417 2.40 7.00 55.34
C LYS A 417 2.44 8.05 54.24
N SER A 418 2.70 9.30 54.59
CA SER A 418 2.84 10.36 53.57
C SER A 418 4.08 10.17 52.69
N ALA A 419 5.18 9.67 53.28
CA ALA A 419 6.41 9.36 52.55
C ALA A 419 6.25 8.12 51.64
N GLU A 420 5.53 7.10 52.13
CA GLU A 420 5.25 5.89 51.36
C GLU A 420 4.33 6.14 50.14
N GLN A 421 3.31 6.98 50.33
CA GLN A 421 2.41 7.37 49.23
C GLN A 421 3.10 8.25 48.19
N GLU A 422 4.08 9.05 48.60
CA GLU A 422 4.87 9.85 47.66
C GLU A 422 5.82 8.98 46.83
N LEU A 423 6.41 7.96 47.45
CA LEU A 423 7.22 6.96 46.78
C LEU A 423 6.41 6.11 45.77
N GLN A 424 5.20 5.72 46.15
CA GLN A 424 4.34 4.92 45.28
C GLN A 424 3.85 5.71 44.06
N ARG A 425 3.49 7.00 44.24
CA ARG A 425 3.14 7.90 43.14
C ARG A 425 4.33 8.13 42.17
N LEU A 426 5.53 8.21 42.74
CA LEU A 426 6.74 8.35 41.91
C LEU A 426 7.00 7.11 41.07
N ASN A 427 6.74 5.94 41.66
CA ASN A 427 6.94 4.65 40.95
C ASN A 427 5.91 4.45 39.82
N GLU A 428 4.63 4.75 40.08
CA GLU A 428 3.56 4.70 39.06
C GLU A 428 3.84 5.68 37.89
N THR A 429 4.37 6.87 38.22
CA THR A 429 4.72 7.87 37.22
C THR A 429 5.91 7.40 36.36
N LEU A 430 6.89 6.73 36.97
CA LEU A 430 8.03 6.16 36.28
C LEU A 430 7.65 5.00 35.36
N GLU A 431 6.82 4.09 35.81
CA GLU A 431 6.33 2.94 35.02
C GLU A 431 5.55 3.42 33.79
N HIS A 432 4.68 4.43 33.96
CA HIS A 432 3.95 5.02 32.84
C HIS A 432 4.88 5.72 31.83
N HIS A 433 5.95 6.36 32.32
CA HIS A 433 6.95 7.00 31.43
C HIS A 433 7.73 5.97 30.62
N ILE A 434 8.10 4.85 31.24
CA ILE A 434 8.82 3.77 30.58
C ILE A 434 7.93 3.13 29.51
N ALA A 435 6.67 2.79 29.84
CA ALA A 435 5.74 2.19 28.89
C ALA A 435 5.49 3.07 27.66
N ASN A 436 5.32 4.39 27.86
CA ASN A 436 5.12 5.32 26.76
C ASN A 436 6.37 5.46 25.87
N ARG A 437 7.55 5.49 26.46
CA ARG A 437 8.81 5.56 25.71
C ARG A 437 9.07 4.30 24.89
N THR A 438 8.74 3.14 25.44
CA THR A 438 8.90 1.85 24.74
C THR A 438 7.97 1.77 23.53
N ALA A 439 6.68 2.10 23.74
CA ALA A 439 5.69 2.11 22.66
C ALA A 439 6.03 3.12 21.53
N GLU A 440 6.63 4.27 21.88
CA GLU A 440 7.06 5.27 20.88
C GLU A 440 8.27 4.78 20.07
N ALA A 441 9.21 4.12 20.73
CA ALA A 441 10.38 3.54 20.08
C ALA A 441 9.98 2.40 19.11
N GLU A 442 9.05 1.55 19.51
CA GLU A 442 8.53 0.46 18.66
C GLU A 442 7.82 0.98 17.41
N ARG A 443 6.97 2.03 17.57
CA ARG A 443 6.30 2.66 16.43
C ARG A 443 7.28 3.28 15.44
N ARG A 444 8.31 3.97 15.94
CA ARG A 444 9.36 4.57 15.08
C ARG A 444 10.14 3.49 14.32
N ALA A 445 10.38 2.39 14.99
CA ALA A 445 11.07 1.26 14.40
C ALA A 445 10.26 0.59 13.27
N GLN A 446 8.94 0.40 13.46
CA GLN A 446 8.04 -0.11 12.44
C GLN A 446 7.91 0.84 11.23
N TYR A 447 7.83 2.13 11.49
CA TYR A 447 7.77 3.13 10.42
C TYR A 447 9.02 3.13 9.54
N LEU A 448 10.18 2.97 10.15
CA LEU A 448 11.46 2.92 9.42
C LEU A 448 11.56 1.67 8.53
N GLU A 449 11.05 0.54 8.99
CA GLU A 449 11.01 -0.71 8.23
C GLU A 449 10.06 -0.61 7.03
N GLN A 450 8.86 -0.09 7.26
CA GLN A 450 7.89 0.11 6.20
C GLN A 450 8.43 1.07 5.13
N PHE A 451 9.09 2.15 5.55
CA PHE A 451 9.73 3.08 4.64
C PHE A 451 10.84 2.43 3.82
N ALA A 452 11.72 1.66 4.47
CA ALA A 452 12.80 0.94 3.79
C ALA A 452 12.25 -0.10 2.80
N TYR A 453 11.19 -0.80 3.17
CA TYR A 453 10.54 -1.79 2.31
C TYR A 453 9.92 -1.17 1.07
N VAL A 454 9.08 -0.14 1.25
CA VAL A 454 8.38 0.54 0.14
C VAL A 454 9.39 1.17 -0.81
N THR A 455 10.35 1.92 -0.27
CA THR A 455 11.36 2.60 -1.10
C THR A 455 12.19 1.61 -1.92
N SER A 456 12.55 0.48 -1.32
CA SER A 456 13.33 -0.55 -2.01
C SER A 456 12.53 -1.26 -3.09
N HIS A 457 11.23 -1.53 -2.84
CA HIS A 457 10.34 -2.12 -3.83
C HIS A 457 10.20 -1.21 -5.07
N ASP A 458 9.98 0.08 -4.84
CA ASP A 458 9.76 1.06 -5.90
C ASP A 458 11.04 1.35 -6.72
N LEU A 459 12.21 1.11 -6.12
CA LEU A 459 13.48 1.22 -6.81
C LEU A 459 13.83 -0.04 -7.63
N LYS A 460 13.35 -1.23 -7.22
CA LYS A 460 13.63 -2.49 -7.94
C LYS A 460 12.94 -2.56 -9.30
N ALA A 461 11.71 -2.04 -9.41
CA ALA A 461 10.94 -2.13 -10.64
C ALA A 461 11.61 -1.41 -11.83
N PRO A 462 12.01 -0.13 -11.72
CA PRO A 462 12.68 0.58 -12.80
C PRO A 462 14.03 -0.04 -13.17
N LEU A 463 14.78 -0.54 -12.17
CA LEU A 463 16.06 -1.20 -12.43
C LEU A 463 15.89 -2.48 -13.24
N ARG A 464 14.85 -3.27 -12.93
CA ARG A 464 14.53 -4.47 -13.71
C ARG A 464 14.15 -4.13 -15.15
N ALA A 465 13.37 -3.04 -15.34
CA ALA A 465 13.01 -2.57 -16.67
C ALA A 465 14.25 -2.18 -17.50
N VAL A 466 15.18 -1.44 -16.91
CA VAL A 466 16.44 -1.05 -17.57
C VAL A 466 17.29 -2.29 -17.92
N SER A 467 17.36 -3.28 -17.02
CA SER A 467 18.09 -4.54 -17.29
C SER A 467 17.50 -5.30 -18.47
N ASN A 468 16.17 -5.41 -18.49
CA ASN A 468 15.47 -6.11 -19.57
C ASN A 468 15.62 -5.38 -20.92
N LEU A 469 15.50 -4.05 -20.92
CA LEU A 469 15.70 -3.24 -22.12
C LEU A 469 17.13 -3.42 -22.67
N ALA A 470 18.13 -3.39 -21.80
CA ALA A 470 19.52 -3.62 -22.21
C ALA A 470 19.71 -5.03 -22.79
N GLN A 471 19.05 -6.03 -22.22
CA GLN A 471 19.09 -7.40 -22.71
C GLN A 471 18.39 -7.53 -24.06
N TRP A 472 17.23 -6.94 -24.24
CA TRP A 472 16.50 -6.98 -25.50
C TRP A 472 17.25 -6.27 -26.63
N ILE A 473 17.90 -5.13 -26.34
CA ILE A 473 18.76 -4.43 -27.29
C ILE A 473 19.91 -5.36 -27.73
N GLU A 474 20.50 -6.11 -26.80
CA GLU A 474 21.58 -7.05 -27.09
C GLU A 474 21.10 -8.24 -27.94
N GLU A 475 19.90 -8.76 -27.64
CA GLU A 475 19.28 -9.88 -28.34
C GLU A 475 18.81 -9.47 -29.76
N ASP A 476 18.12 -8.33 -29.88
CA ASP A 476 17.54 -7.88 -31.15
C ASP A 476 18.57 -7.37 -32.15
N LEU A 477 19.69 -6.86 -31.65
CA LEU A 477 20.74 -6.29 -32.51
C LEU A 477 22.00 -7.13 -32.53
N HIS A 478 21.95 -8.37 -32.08
CA HIS A 478 23.13 -9.26 -31.88
C HIS A 478 24.13 -9.25 -33.04
N ASP A 479 23.64 -9.22 -34.27
CA ASP A 479 24.48 -9.24 -35.48
C ASP A 479 24.88 -7.84 -36.00
N LYS A 480 24.37 -6.79 -35.38
CA LYS A 480 24.60 -5.38 -35.77
C LYS A 480 25.35 -4.56 -34.73
N LEU A 481 25.51 -5.09 -33.52
CA LEU A 481 26.27 -4.43 -32.45
C LEU A 481 27.76 -4.67 -32.66
N ASP A 482 28.53 -3.62 -32.72
CA ASP A 482 29.98 -3.69 -32.62
C ASP A 482 30.42 -4.12 -31.20
N ASP A 483 31.66 -4.51 -31.08
CA ASP A 483 32.20 -5.00 -29.79
C ASP A 483 32.15 -3.92 -28.69
N ALA A 484 32.27 -2.66 -29.09
CA ALA A 484 32.18 -1.55 -28.16
C ALA A 484 30.74 -1.37 -27.59
N ALA A 485 29.73 -1.51 -28.42
CA ALA A 485 28.34 -1.44 -28.01
C ALA A 485 27.94 -2.63 -27.12
N LYS A 486 28.44 -3.83 -27.41
CA LYS A 486 28.27 -5.02 -26.57
C LYS A 486 28.89 -4.82 -25.18
N GLU A 487 30.10 -4.27 -25.14
CA GLU A 487 30.79 -3.98 -23.89
C GLU A 487 30.04 -2.93 -23.06
N GLN A 488 29.49 -1.90 -23.72
CA GLN A 488 28.66 -0.88 -23.03
C GLN A 488 27.36 -1.46 -22.46
N LEU A 489 26.67 -2.32 -23.21
CA LEU A 489 25.46 -3.00 -22.72
C LEU A 489 25.78 -3.95 -21.57
N ALA A 490 26.88 -4.68 -21.65
CA ALA A 490 27.34 -5.53 -20.56
C ALA A 490 27.68 -4.71 -19.30
N LEU A 491 28.36 -3.55 -19.47
CA LEU A 491 28.67 -2.63 -18.39
C LEU A 491 27.38 -2.04 -17.78
N LEU A 492 26.40 -1.66 -18.59
CA LEU A 492 25.12 -1.14 -18.13
C LEU A 492 24.38 -2.20 -17.29
N ARG A 493 24.32 -3.43 -17.76
CA ARG A 493 23.71 -4.55 -17.01
C ARG A 493 24.44 -4.81 -15.68
N ASP A 494 25.77 -4.79 -15.69
CA ASP A 494 26.57 -4.94 -14.46
C ASP A 494 26.26 -3.81 -13.46
N ARG A 495 26.14 -2.56 -13.94
CA ARG A 495 25.75 -1.42 -13.08
C ARG A 495 24.37 -1.56 -12.50
N VAL A 496 23.39 -1.96 -13.31
CA VAL A 496 22.02 -2.19 -12.85
C VAL A 496 21.96 -3.33 -11.85
N LYS A 497 22.71 -4.39 -12.08
CA LYS A 497 22.84 -5.52 -11.15
C LYS A 497 23.42 -5.06 -9.80
N ARG A 498 24.48 -4.27 -9.82
CA ARG A 498 25.06 -3.72 -8.58
C ARG A 498 24.11 -2.82 -7.82
N MET A 499 23.31 -2.01 -8.52
CA MET A 499 22.29 -1.19 -7.86
C MET A 499 21.19 -2.06 -7.23
N HIS A 500 20.80 -3.14 -7.92
CA HIS A 500 19.85 -4.10 -7.37
C HIS A 500 20.40 -4.75 -6.08
N ASP A 501 21.64 -5.23 -6.11
CA ASP A 501 22.32 -5.87 -4.97
C ASP A 501 22.50 -4.89 -3.78
N LEU A 502 22.74 -3.61 -4.06
CA LEU A 502 22.81 -2.57 -3.03
C LEU A 502 21.46 -2.32 -2.36
N ILE A 503 20.37 -2.28 -3.13
CA ILE A 503 19.01 -2.11 -2.60
C ILE A 503 18.62 -3.34 -1.76
N GLU A 504 19.00 -4.53 -2.19
CA GLU A 504 18.77 -5.77 -1.44
C GLU A 504 19.54 -5.74 -0.11
N GLY A 505 20.81 -5.37 -0.14
CA GLY A 505 21.64 -5.23 1.06
C GLY A 505 21.13 -4.17 2.03
N LEU A 506 20.54 -3.07 1.54
CA LEU A 506 19.92 -2.04 2.38
C LEU A 506 18.67 -2.57 3.10
N LEU A 507 17.85 -3.35 2.39
CA LEU A 507 16.68 -4.02 2.99
C LEU A 507 17.10 -5.01 4.07
N GLU A 508 18.13 -5.79 3.77
CA GLU A 508 18.67 -6.78 4.69
C GLU A 508 19.25 -6.10 5.95
N TYR A 509 19.97 -5.01 5.77
CA TYR A 509 20.50 -4.21 6.88
C TYR A 509 19.39 -3.62 7.77
N SER A 510 18.27 -3.18 7.17
CA SER A 510 17.11 -2.67 7.92
C SER A 510 16.44 -3.74 8.80
N ARG A 511 16.64 -5.02 8.49
CA ARG A 511 16.07 -6.17 9.23
C ARG A 511 17.00 -6.73 10.30
N VAL A 512 18.29 -6.39 10.24
CA VAL A 512 19.29 -6.85 11.22
C VAL A 512 18.91 -6.39 12.63
N GLY A 513 18.86 -7.32 13.55
CA GLY A 513 18.62 -7.07 15.00
C GLY A 513 17.16 -7.23 15.45
N ARG A 514 16.22 -7.64 14.57
CA ARG A 514 14.81 -7.81 14.94
C ARG A 514 14.26 -9.23 14.89
N SER A 515 14.83 -10.10 14.09
CA SER A 515 14.57 -11.54 14.15
C SER A 515 15.71 -12.17 14.92
N SER A 516 15.64 -12.17 16.22
CA SER A 516 16.50 -13.04 17.00
C SER A 516 15.73 -14.34 17.20
N ASP A 517 16.05 -15.34 16.39
CA ASP A 517 15.84 -16.70 16.80
C ASP A 517 16.58 -16.91 18.13
N PRO A 518 16.06 -17.74 19.05
CA PRO A 518 16.71 -17.94 20.32
C PRO A 518 18.16 -18.38 20.07
N GLU A 519 19.10 -17.73 20.74
CA GLU A 519 20.51 -18.11 20.70
C GLU A 519 20.64 -19.60 20.94
N SER A 520 21.32 -20.28 20.06
CA SER A 520 21.59 -21.71 20.14
C SER A 520 23.10 -21.97 20.07
N LEU A 521 23.52 -23.09 20.64
CA LEU A 521 24.89 -23.55 20.51
C LEU A 521 25.13 -24.03 19.08
N VAL A 522 25.89 -23.25 18.33
CA VAL A 522 26.19 -23.51 16.91
C VAL A 522 27.63 -24.00 16.80
N ASP A 523 27.81 -25.20 16.29
CA ASP A 523 29.13 -25.70 15.88
C ASP A 523 29.51 -25.00 14.57
N THR A 524 30.45 -24.06 14.67
CA THR A 524 30.84 -23.25 13.51
C THR A 524 31.66 -24.03 12.49
N GLN A 525 32.19 -25.20 12.85
CA GLN A 525 32.87 -26.07 11.91
C GLN A 525 31.87 -26.74 10.98
N GLU A 526 30.86 -27.39 11.55
CA GLU A 526 29.77 -28.03 10.81
C GLU A 526 29.05 -27.00 9.92
N LEU A 527 28.78 -25.82 10.48
CA LEU A 527 28.13 -24.73 9.77
C LEU A 527 28.92 -24.24 8.54
N VAL A 528 30.25 -24.09 8.67
CA VAL A 528 31.09 -23.67 7.54
C VAL A 528 31.21 -24.77 6.50
N GLU A 529 31.22 -26.04 6.91
CA GLU A 529 31.20 -27.18 5.99
C GLU A 529 29.89 -27.22 5.18
N GLU A 530 28.72 -27.05 5.83
CA GLU A 530 27.42 -26.93 5.17
C GLU A 530 27.38 -25.77 4.14
N ILE A 531 27.92 -24.62 4.51
CA ILE A 531 27.98 -23.46 3.61
C ILE A 531 28.87 -23.77 2.41
N ILE A 532 30.03 -24.39 2.61
CA ILE A 532 30.95 -24.75 1.54
C ILE A 532 30.28 -25.75 0.56
N ASP A 533 29.58 -26.75 1.10
CA ASP A 533 28.84 -27.74 0.29
C ASP A 533 27.70 -27.11 -0.51
N SER A 534 27.01 -26.13 0.07
CA SER A 534 25.92 -25.40 -0.60
C SER A 534 26.38 -24.50 -1.75
N LEU A 535 27.61 -24.03 -1.66
CA LEU A 535 28.21 -23.10 -2.64
C LEU A 535 28.87 -23.89 -3.79
N SER A 536 28.14 -24.73 -4.54
CA SER A 536 28.58 -25.43 -5.76
C SER A 536 29.97 -25.01 -6.27
N THR A 537 31.02 -25.39 -5.55
CA THR A 537 32.38 -24.99 -5.86
C THR A 537 32.80 -25.68 -7.16
N SER A 538 32.95 -24.91 -8.23
CA SER A 538 33.59 -25.44 -9.46
C SER A 538 34.98 -25.89 -9.07
N ASP A 539 35.51 -26.94 -9.77
CA ASP A 539 36.86 -27.53 -9.59
C ASP A 539 38.04 -26.52 -9.58
N ARG A 540 37.74 -25.23 -9.60
CA ARG A 540 38.70 -24.12 -9.66
C ARG A 540 39.15 -23.62 -8.30
N PHE A 541 38.36 -23.87 -7.22
CA PHE A 541 38.66 -23.35 -5.90
C PHE A 541 38.81 -24.47 -4.86
N SER A 542 39.85 -24.38 -4.05
CA SER A 542 40.04 -25.27 -2.91
C SER A 542 39.82 -24.44 -1.63
N ILE A 543 38.74 -24.73 -0.94
CA ILE A 543 38.46 -24.13 0.37
C ILE A 543 38.97 -25.10 1.46
N LYS A 544 39.73 -24.60 2.42
CA LYS A 544 40.26 -25.41 3.53
C LYS A 544 40.03 -24.71 4.85
N ILE A 545 39.45 -25.40 5.79
CA ILE A 545 39.36 -24.98 7.19
C ILE A 545 40.68 -25.36 7.86
N LYS A 546 41.30 -24.42 8.60
CA LYS A 546 42.56 -24.63 9.31
C LYS A 546 42.37 -24.35 10.81
N GLY A 547 42.61 -25.35 11.63
CA GLY A 547 42.45 -25.25 13.08
C GLY A 547 41.09 -25.73 13.54
N LYS A 548 40.87 -25.72 14.84
CA LYS A 548 39.57 -26.10 15.45
C LYS A 548 38.69 -24.86 15.50
N MET A 549 37.50 -24.97 14.97
CA MET A 549 36.53 -23.89 15.02
C MET A 549 35.76 -23.92 16.37
N PRO A 550 35.38 -22.77 16.92
CA PRO A 550 34.67 -22.72 18.20
C PRO A 550 33.19 -23.07 18.03
N THR A 551 32.58 -23.53 19.12
CA THR A 551 31.11 -23.54 19.25
C THR A 551 30.67 -22.22 19.87
N LEU A 552 29.74 -21.50 19.21
CA LEU A 552 29.26 -20.19 19.64
C LEU A 552 27.80 -20.27 20.06
N ASN A 553 27.45 -19.58 21.11
CA ASN A 553 26.06 -19.35 21.47
C ASN A 553 25.57 -18.11 20.74
N THR A 554 24.85 -18.31 19.63
CA THR A 554 24.43 -17.23 18.74
C THR A 554 23.22 -17.64 17.91
N ASP A 555 22.63 -16.67 17.24
CA ASP A 555 21.61 -16.90 16.21
C ASP A 555 22.27 -17.59 15.00
N ARG A 556 21.91 -18.86 14.78
CA ARG A 556 22.46 -19.69 13.69
C ARG A 556 22.22 -19.05 12.32
N LEU A 557 21.02 -18.47 12.12
CA LEU A 557 20.63 -17.91 10.82
C LEU A 557 21.48 -16.68 10.47
N GLN A 558 21.69 -15.77 11.43
CA GLN A 558 22.55 -14.59 11.24
C GLN A 558 24.00 -15.00 11.00
N LEU A 559 24.48 -16.02 11.71
CA LEU A 559 25.86 -16.49 11.51
C LEU A 559 26.03 -17.15 10.13
N VAL A 560 25.06 -17.96 9.68
CA VAL A 560 25.02 -18.51 8.29
C VAL A 560 25.14 -17.39 7.28
N GLN A 561 24.35 -16.34 7.44
CA GLN A 561 24.27 -15.22 6.52
C GLN A 561 25.62 -14.48 6.43
N VAL A 562 26.22 -14.15 7.56
CA VAL A 562 27.52 -13.49 7.61
C VAL A 562 28.61 -14.35 6.95
N LEU A 563 28.67 -15.63 7.30
CA LEU A 563 29.70 -16.52 6.77
C LEU A 563 29.48 -16.81 5.29
N SER A 564 28.25 -17.04 4.85
CA SER A 564 27.92 -17.24 3.42
C SER A 564 28.28 -16.01 2.59
N ASN A 565 27.98 -14.80 3.07
CA ASN A 565 28.34 -13.57 2.39
C ASN A 565 29.85 -13.40 2.29
N LEU A 566 30.60 -13.69 3.33
CA LEU A 566 32.07 -13.57 3.34
C LEU A 566 32.73 -14.61 2.42
N ILE A 567 32.24 -15.84 2.42
CA ILE A 567 32.78 -16.93 1.59
C ILE A 567 32.41 -16.68 0.13
N SER A 568 31.17 -16.34 -0.17
CA SER A 568 30.69 -16.03 -1.52
C SER A 568 31.43 -14.81 -2.10
N ASN A 569 31.61 -13.75 -1.35
CA ASN A 569 32.40 -12.58 -1.75
C ASN A 569 33.85 -12.96 -2.06
N SER A 570 34.43 -13.85 -1.27
CA SER A 570 35.80 -14.33 -1.47
C SER A 570 35.93 -15.17 -2.75
N LEU A 571 34.89 -15.89 -3.14
CA LEU A 571 34.83 -16.65 -4.38
C LEU A 571 34.60 -15.74 -5.61
N MET A 572 33.72 -14.77 -5.50
CA MET A 572 33.37 -13.89 -6.62
C MET A 572 34.47 -12.89 -6.97
N HIS A 573 35.19 -12.37 -6.01
CA HIS A 573 36.21 -11.34 -6.24
C HIS A 573 37.61 -11.86 -6.56
N HIS A 574 37.77 -13.16 -6.79
CA HIS A 574 39.07 -13.77 -7.06
C HIS A 574 39.57 -13.65 -8.52
N GLY A 575 38.88 -12.93 -9.39
CA GLY A 575 39.39 -12.61 -10.74
C GLY A 575 39.59 -13.82 -11.68
N GLY A 576 38.85 -14.92 -11.52
CA GLY A 576 38.80 -16.04 -12.47
C GLY A 576 40.01 -16.98 -12.47
N LYS A 577 40.99 -16.83 -11.59
CA LYS A 577 42.15 -17.72 -11.44
C LYS A 577 41.88 -18.81 -10.39
N LYS A 578 42.57 -19.99 -10.53
CA LYS A 578 42.52 -21.03 -9.49
C LYS A 578 42.97 -20.43 -8.14
N GLY A 579 42.12 -20.47 -7.12
CA GLY A 579 42.36 -19.86 -5.83
C GLY A 579 42.28 -20.85 -4.66
N LYS A 580 42.94 -20.52 -3.55
CA LYS A 580 42.83 -21.24 -2.28
C LYS A 580 42.27 -20.28 -1.23
N ILE A 581 41.09 -20.59 -0.72
CA ILE A 581 40.49 -19.89 0.41
C ILE A 581 40.82 -20.68 1.67
N ARG A 582 41.27 -20.00 2.69
CA ARG A 582 41.58 -20.59 4.00
C ARG A 582 40.76 -19.90 5.08
N ILE A 583 39.92 -20.66 5.72
CA ILE A 583 39.12 -20.21 6.85
C ILE A 583 39.84 -20.65 8.12
N LYS A 584 40.10 -19.72 9.02
CA LYS A 584 40.69 -20.02 10.35
C LYS A 584 40.02 -19.14 11.40
N CYS A 585 39.95 -19.65 12.60
CA CYS A 585 39.60 -18.90 13.77
C CYS A 585 40.84 -18.65 14.63
N ASP A 586 41.09 -17.40 14.95
CA ASP A 586 42.13 -17.03 15.92
C ASP A 586 41.41 -16.47 17.16
N GLU A 587 41.81 -16.91 18.35
CA GLU A 587 41.31 -16.34 19.60
C GLU A 587 41.97 -14.97 19.79
N LEU A 588 41.24 -13.91 19.46
CA LEU A 588 41.58 -12.55 19.86
C LEU A 588 41.16 -12.41 21.34
N GLY A 589 42.12 -12.25 22.22
CA GLY A 589 41.88 -12.08 23.64
C GLY A 589 40.82 -11.00 23.91
N LYS A 590 40.05 -11.19 24.98
CA LYS A 590 38.98 -10.27 25.41
C LYS A 590 39.55 -8.83 25.47
N LEU A 591 38.98 -7.95 24.64
CA LEU A 591 39.02 -6.51 24.87
C LEU A 591 38.18 -6.15 26.08
#